data_d2d4f95bd7d95b49e059a29ed4fc3dcb
#
_entry.id   d2d4f95bd7d95b49e059a29ed4fc3dcb
#
_cell.length_a   1.000
_cell.length_b   1.000
_cell.length_c   1.000
_cell.angle_alpha   90.00
_cell.angle_beta   90.00
_cell.angle_gamma   90.00
#
_symmetry.space_group_name_H-M   'P 1'
#
loop_
_entity.id
_entity.type
_entity.pdbx_description
1 polymer ?
#
loop_
_entity_poly.entity_id
_entity_poly.type
_entity_poly.pdbx_seq_one_letter_code
_entity_poly.pdbx_strand_id
1 'polypeptide(L)'
;YVRTVKNFPIDGITFRDITSLIETPNAFVKTCNSLTDVTKDFGADIVVSIESRGFIFAGTIARDLKLPFVLARKPGKLPNETYKKSFDLEYGSTSIEIQKNTEIKNNQKIIIVDDLVATGGTAIACAELITENFNVKNSDILILCIINLLELGGSKLIKERGYLLKTLIDYD
;
A
#
# COMPACT_ATOMS: atom_id res chain seq x y z
N TYR A 1 14.51 13.85 -2.29
CA TYR A 1 13.18 14.44 -2.16
C TYR A 1 12.36 13.86 -1.00
N VAL A 2 12.89 12.90 -0.24
CA VAL A 2 12.28 12.43 1.01
C VAL A 2 12.99 13.11 2.17
N ARG A 3 12.25 13.89 2.98
CA ARG A 3 12.83 14.56 4.15
C ARG A 3 12.87 13.63 5.35
N THR A 4 13.92 13.76 6.14
CA THR A 4 14.03 13.06 7.43
C THR A 4 13.69 14.03 8.55
N VAL A 5 12.62 13.74 9.29
CA VAL A 5 12.16 14.52 10.44
C VAL A 5 12.37 13.68 11.70
N LYS A 6 13.29 14.11 12.56
CA LYS A 6 13.56 13.44 13.84
C LYS A 6 12.51 13.82 14.87
N ASN A 7 12.21 12.90 15.78
CA ASN A 7 11.29 13.10 16.90
C ASN A 7 9.86 13.50 16.46
N PHE A 8 9.33 12.85 15.41
CA PHE A 8 7.97 13.07 14.93
C PHE A 8 7.25 11.72 14.67
N PRO A 9 5.98 11.54 15.10
CA PRO A 9 5.16 12.46 15.90
C PRO A 9 5.51 12.51 17.39
N ILE A 10 6.40 11.62 17.86
CA ILE A 10 6.90 11.53 19.23
C ILE A 10 8.42 11.37 19.26
N ASP A 11 9.03 11.65 20.40
CA ASP A 11 10.47 11.48 20.62
C ASP A 11 10.92 10.05 20.28
N GLY A 12 12.09 9.94 19.64
CA GLY A 12 12.70 8.69 19.21
C GLY A 12 12.25 8.17 17.82
N ILE A 13 11.17 8.70 17.27
CA ILE A 13 10.70 8.31 15.92
C ILE A 13 11.38 9.16 14.85
N THR A 14 11.97 8.49 13.86
CA THR A 14 12.48 9.12 12.65
C THR A 14 11.46 8.99 11.52
N PHE A 15 10.78 10.08 11.21
CA PHE A 15 9.73 10.11 10.18
C PHE A 15 10.32 10.39 8.80
N ARG A 16 9.89 9.63 7.80
CA ARG A 16 10.23 9.86 6.39
C ARG A 16 9.09 10.60 5.71
N ASP A 17 9.28 11.89 5.50
CA ASP A 17 8.27 12.78 4.94
C ASP A 17 8.38 12.82 3.41
N ILE A 18 7.32 12.35 2.74
CA ILE A 18 7.21 12.36 1.27
C ILE A 18 6.58 13.64 0.73
N THR A 19 6.21 14.59 1.58
CA THR A 19 5.55 15.85 1.14
C THR A 19 6.42 16.59 0.13
N SER A 20 7.73 16.69 0.39
CA SER A 20 8.66 17.34 -0.53
C SER A 20 8.83 16.60 -1.87
N LEU A 21 8.66 15.29 -1.89
CA LEU A 21 8.63 14.52 -3.13
C LEU A 21 7.38 14.87 -3.95
N ILE A 22 6.22 14.97 -3.29
CA ILE A 22 4.95 15.30 -3.94
C ILE A 22 4.95 16.75 -4.44
N GLU A 23 5.51 17.69 -3.67
CA GLU A 23 5.58 19.11 -4.00
C GLU A 23 6.58 19.40 -5.14
N THR A 24 7.49 18.48 -5.46
CA THR A 24 8.47 18.66 -6.53
C THR A 24 8.00 17.98 -7.82
N PRO A 25 7.52 18.74 -8.84
CA PRO A 25 6.86 18.17 -10.02
C PRO A 25 7.65 17.05 -10.72
N ASN A 26 8.94 17.29 -10.98
CA ASN A 26 9.78 16.29 -11.67
C ASN A 26 10.02 15.04 -10.82
N ALA A 27 10.15 15.15 -9.51
CA ALA A 27 10.32 14.01 -8.62
C ALA A 27 9.02 13.20 -8.52
N PHE A 28 7.89 13.88 -8.39
CA PHE A 28 6.57 13.25 -8.35
C PHE A 28 6.28 12.48 -9.64
N VAL A 29 6.45 13.11 -10.81
CA VAL A 29 6.25 12.45 -12.11
C VAL A 29 7.17 11.24 -12.25
N LYS A 30 8.44 11.35 -11.92
CA LYS A 30 9.40 10.23 -12.00
C LYS A 30 8.97 9.07 -11.08
N THR A 31 8.52 9.37 -9.87
CA THR A 31 8.03 8.37 -8.94
C THR A 31 6.78 7.67 -9.47
N CYS A 32 5.79 8.44 -9.94
CA CYS A 32 4.57 7.87 -10.53
C CYS A 32 4.90 6.97 -11.73
N ASN A 33 5.78 7.39 -12.63
CA ASN A 33 6.19 6.59 -13.78
C ASN A 33 6.85 5.27 -13.33
N SER A 34 7.77 5.32 -12.37
CA SER A 34 8.41 4.09 -11.85
C SER A 34 7.41 3.12 -11.23
N LEU A 35 6.43 3.62 -10.47
CA LEU A 35 5.37 2.78 -9.89
C LEU A 35 4.45 2.22 -10.97
N THR A 36 4.14 3.00 -12.00
CA THR A 36 3.32 2.57 -13.16
C THR A 36 4.02 1.47 -13.94
N ASP A 37 5.34 1.61 -14.20
CA ASP A 37 6.14 0.59 -14.88
C ASP A 37 6.14 -0.73 -14.11
N VAL A 38 6.38 -0.71 -12.79
CA VAL A 38 6.31 -1.91 -11.95
C VAL A 38 4.92 -2.56 -12.01
N THR A 39 3.86 -1.76 -11.98
CA THR A 39 2.48 -2.25 -12.05
C THR A 39 2.19 -2.93 -13.38
N LYS A 40 2.64 -2.31 -14.47
CA LYS A 40 2.51 -2.85 -15.83
C LYS A 40 3.29 -4.15 -16.01
N ASP A 41 4.54 -4.21 -15.54
CA ASP A 41 5.40 -5.40 -15.64
C ASP A 41 4.85 -6.57 -14.82
N PHE A 42 4.21 -6.30 -13.69
CA PHE A 42 3.49 -7.30 -12.90
C PHE A 42 2.25 -7.83 -13.64
N GLY A 43 1.67 -7.03 -14.51
CA GLY A 43 0.43 -7.35 -15.22
C GLY A 43 -0.78 -7.28 -14.31
N ALA A 44 -0.88 -6.23 -13.50
CA ALA A 44 -1.99 -6.03 -12.57
C ALA A 44 -3.32 -5.83 -13.32
N ASP A 45 -4.38 -6.44 -12.81
CA ASP A 45 -5.75 -6.26 -13.28
C ASP A 45 -6.49 -5.15 -12.51
N ILE A 46 -6.02 -4.84 -11.30
CA ILE A 46 -6.67 -3.90 -10.40
C ILE A 46 -5.68 -3.25 -9.45
N VAL A 47 -5.92 -1.98 -9.13
CA VAL A 47 -5.16 -1.21 -8.14
C VAL A 47 -5.98 -1.10 -6.86
N VAL A 48 -5.44 -1.56 -5.75
CA VAL A 48 -5.96 -1.31 -4.40
C VAL A 48 -5.02 -0.34 -3.71
N SER A 49 -5.52 0.61 -2.95
CA SER A 49 -4.65 1.51 -2.20
C SER A 49 -5.10 1.75 -0.78
N ILE A 50 -4.11 1.88 0.10
CA ILE A 50 -4.30 2.08 1.52
C ILE A 50 -4.39 3.58 1.85
N GLU A 51 -5.38 3.92 2.69
CA GLU A 51 -5.57 5.30 3.19
C GLU A 51 -4.36 5.75 4.00
N SER A 52 -3.82 6.95 3.76
CA SER A 52 -4.34 7.93 2.82
C SER A 52 -3.30 8.33 1.76
N ARG A 53 -2.01 8.27 2.08
CA ARG A 53 -0.94 8.78 1.19
C ARG A 53 -0.76 7.90 -0.04
N GLY A 54 -1.03 6.61 0.06
CA GLY A 54 -1.05 5.69 -1.07
C GLY A 54 -1.99 6.13 -2.19
N PHE A 55 -3.12 6.77 -1.86
CA PHE A 55 -4.12 7.22 -2.84
C PHE A 55 -3.57 8.18 -3.89
N ILE A 56 -2.60 9.01 -3.52
CA ILE A 56 -1.99 9.99 -4.42
C ILE A 56 -1.32 9.29 -5.61
N PHE A 57 -0.57 8.22 -5.33
CA PHE A 57 0.17 7.47 -6.35
C PHE A 57 -0.72 6.45 -7.07
N ALA A 58 -1.56 5.75 -6.32
CA ALA A 58 -2.48 4.75 -6.87
C ALA A 58 -3.45 5.36 -7.88
N GLY A 59 -3.94 6.56 -7.64
CA GLY A 59 -4.81 7.26 -8.57
C GLY A 59 -4.13 7.56 -9.91
N THR A 60 -2.85 7.92 -9.91
CA THR A 60 -2.08 8.13 -11.14
C THR A 60 -1.85 6.83 -11.89
N ILE A 61 -1.45 5.76 -11.19
CA ILE A 61 -1.26 4.42 -11.77
C ILE A 61 -2.55 3.92 -12.44
N ALA A 62 -3.65 3.97 -11.71
CA ALA A 62 -4.95 3.50 -12.19
C ALA A 62 -5.42 4.27 -13.44
N ARG A 63 -5.25 5.61 -13.46
CA ARG A 63 -5.53 6.45 -14.60
C ARG A 63 -4.69 6.08 -15.81
N ASP A 64 -3.36 5.95 -15.63
CA ASP A 64 -2.41 5.76 -16.73
C ASP A 64 -2.56 4.37 -17.38
N LEU A 65 -2.84 3.35 -16.57
CA LEU A 65 -3.05 1.99 -17.03
C LEU A 65 -4.52 1.65 -17.31
N LYS A 66 -5.45 2.56 -17.03
CA LYS A 66 -6.92 2.37 -17.17
C LYS A 66 -7.43 1.16 -16.37
N LEU A 67 -6.90 0.99 -15.16
CA LEU A 67 -7.29 -0.08 -14.24
C LEU A 67 -8.34 0.40 -13.24
N PRO A 68 -9.23 -0.50 -12.77
CA PRO A 68 -10.08 -0.22 -11.62
C PRO A 68 -9.24 0.19 -10.40
N PHE A 69 -9.79 1.13 -9.61
CA PHE A 69 -9.14 1.63 -8.40
C PHE A 69 -10.03 1.41 -7.19
N VAL A 70 -9.59 0.59 -6.24
CA VAL A 70 -10.31 0.21 -5.04
C VAL A 70 -9.66 0.82 -3.81
N LEU A 71 -10.48 1.36 -2.92
CA LEU A 71 -10.03 2.01 -1.69
C LEU A 71 -10.04 1.03 -0.53
N ALA A 72 -8.91 0.87 0.13
CA ALA A 72 -8.77 0.22 1.43
C ALA A 72 -8.63 1.32 2.49
N ARG A 73 -9.60 1.40 3.42
CA ARG A 73 -9.72 2.53 4.34
C ARG A 73 -9.85 2.11 5.80
N LYS A 74 -9.59 3.05 6.69
CA LYS A 74 -9.86 2.91 8.13
C LYS A 74 -11.36 2.74 8.39
N PRO A 75 -11.75 2.14 9.53
CA PRO A 75 -13.15 1.87 9.84
C PRO A 75 -14.06 3.09 9.72
N GLY A 76 -15.26 2.86 9.18
CA GLY A 76 -16.29 3.87 9.06
C GLY A 76 -16.03 4.96 8.02
N LYS A 77 -15.05 4.78 7.13
CA LYS A 77 -14.72 5.73 6.06
C LYS A 77 -15.31 5.35 4.70
N LEU A 78 -15.83 4.14 4.59
CA LEU A 78 -16.49 3.65 3.37
C LEU A 78 -17.99 3.60 3.56
N PRO A 79 -18.79 4.06 2.58
CA PRO A 79 -20.24 3.81 2.58
C PRO A 79 -20.49 2.33 2.27
N ASN A 80 -21.71 1.85 2.51
CA ASN A 80 -22.16 0.47 2.26
C ASN A 80 -21.47 -0.59 3.16
N GLU A 81 -21.78 -1.85 2.87
CA GLU A 81 -21.20 -2.99 3.57
C GLU A 81 -19.72 -3.20 3.20
N THR A 82 -18.93 -3.51 4.21
CA THR A 82 -17.49 -3.73 4.05
C THR A 82 -17.07 -5.10 4.56
N TYR A 83 -16.00 -5.65 4.00
CA TYR A 83 -15.15 -6.62 4.66
C TYR A 83 -14.15 -5.88 5.53
N LYS A 84 -13.80 -6.45 6.67
CA LYS A 84 -12.94 -5.83 7.67
C LYS A 84 -11.89 -6.80 8.16
N LYS A 85 -10.64 -6.34 8.27
CA LYS A 85 -9.54 -7.07 8.88
C LYS A 85 -8.89 -6.24 9.97
N SER A 86 -8.87 -6.77 11.19
CA SER A 86 -8.17 -6.15 12.34
C SER A 86 -6.71 -6.61 12.36
N PHE A 87 -5.83 -5.74 12.84
CA PHE A 87 -4.43 -6.03 13.05
C PHE A 87 -3.88 -5.17 14.19
N ASP A 88 -2.83 -5.67 14.83
CA ASP A 88 -2.20 -5.00 15.95
C ASP A 88 -1.18 -3.95 15.49
N LEU A 89 -1.15 -2.85 16.19
CA LEU A 89 -0.12 -1.82 16.14
C LEU A 89 0.72 -1.90 17.42
N GLU A 90 1.86 -1.22 17.47
CA GLU A 90 2.68 -1.13 18.68
C GLU A 90 1.90 -0.61 19.89
N TYR A 91 0.89 0.24 19.65
CA TYR A 91 0.04 0.83 20.69
C TYR A 91 -1.44 0.65 20.32
N GLY A 92 -1.97 -0.58 20.54
CA GLY A 92 -3.39 -0.91 20.32
C GLY A 92 -3.66 -1.67 19.04
N SER A 93 -4.95 -1.86 18.73
CA SER A 93 -5.41 -2.52 17.50
C SER A 93 -6.13 -1.54 16.59
N THR A 94 -6.04 -1.78 15.30
CA THR A 94 -6.79 -1.05 14.28
C THR A 94 -7.34 -2.02 13.24
N SER A 95 -8.05 -1.53 12.24
CA SER A 95 -8.53 -2.36 11.15
C SER A 95 -8.54 -1.62 9.83
N ILE A 96 -8.60 -2.39 8.76
CA ILE A 96 -8.75 -1.89 7.40
C ILE A 96 -10.03 -2.48 6.80
N GLU A 97 -10.70 -1.71 5.95
CA GLU A 97 -11.96 -2.08 5.33
C GLU A 97 -11.90 -1.91 3.81
N ILE A 98 -12.55 -2.84 3.09
CA ILE A 98 -12.84 -2.75 1.65
C ILE A 98 -14.33 -3.02 1.46
N GLN A 99 -14.98 -2.28 0.56
CA GLN A 99 -16.41 -2.51 0.25
C GLN A 99 -16.62 -3.91 -0.33
N LYS A 100 -17.73 -4.57 0.05
CA LYS A 100 -18.11 -5.88 -0.51
C LYS A 100 -18.47 -5.77 -2.00
N ASN A 101 -19.15 -4.68 -2.37
CA ASN A 101 -19.50 -4.39 -3.76
C ASN A 101 -18.32 -3.62 -4.41
N THR A 102 -17.36 -4.35 -4.91
CA THR A 102 -16.12 -3.83 -5.53
C THR A 102 -15.81 -4.54 -6.84
N GLU A 103 -14.85 -4.04 -7.61
CA GLU A 103 -14.38 -4.64 -8.85
C GLU A 103 -13.38 -5.79 -8.66
N ILE A 104 -13.00 -6.12 -7.42
CA ILE A 104 -12.12 -7.27 -7.15
C ILE A 104 -12.86 -8.56 -7.47
N LYS A 105 -12.26 -9.41 -8.33
CA LYS A 105 -12.81 -10.69 -8.78
C LYS A 105 -11.80 -11.82 -8.59
N ASN A 106 -12.27 -13.04 -8.68
CA ASN A 106 -11.45 -14.25 -8.54
C ASN A 106 -10.27 -14.26 -9.52
N ASN A 107 -9.13 -14.75 -9.06
CA ASN A 107 -7.93 -14.99 -9.87
C ASN A 107 -7.35 -13.74 -10.56
N GLN A 108 -7.66 -12.55 -10.09
CA GLN A 108 -7.01 -11.32 -10.56
C GLN A 108 -5.64 -11.12 -9.95
N LYS A 109 -4.75 -10.48 -10.71
CA LYS A 109 -3.50 -9.93 -10.20
C LYS A 109 -3.74 -8.55 -9.61
N ILE A 110 -3.46 -8.41 -8.33
CA ILE A 110 -3.75 -7.20 -7.56
C ILE A 110 -2.47 -6.50 -7.14
N ILE A 111 -2.43 -5.19 -7.35
CA ILE A 111 -1.38 -4.37 -6.77
C ILE A 111 -1.95 -3.57 -5.60
N ILE A 112 -1.29 -3.67 -4.44
CA ILE A 112 -1.62 -2.87 -3.25
C ILE A 112 -0.59 -1.75 -3.15
N VAL A 113 -1.05 -0.50 -3.23
CA VAL A 113 -0.18 0.69 -3.24
C VAL A 113 -0.26 1.41 -1.90
N ASP A 114 0.91 1.68 -1.32
CA ASP A 114 1.06 2.58 -0.18
C ASP A 114 2.33 3.44 -0.34
N ASP A 115 2.53 4.41 0.52
CA ASP A 115 3.74 5.25 0.48
C ASP A 115 4.95 4.56 1.12
N LEU A 116 4.77 3.81 2.21
CA LEU A 116 5.87 3.15 2.90
C LEU A 116 5.47 1.81 3.53
N VAL A 117 6.48 0.95 3.69
CA VAL A 117 6.44 -0.24 4.55
C VAL A 117 7.28 0.03 5.79
N ALA A 118 6.64 -0.03 6.97
CA ALA A 118 7.28 -0.02 8.28
C ALA A 118 7.29 -1.44 8.87
N THR A 119 6.38 -1.77 9.78
CA THR A 119 6.22 -3.12 10.34
C THR A 119 5.48 -4.10 9.41
N GLY A 120 4.85 -3.58 8.34
CA GLY A 120 4.10 -4.38 7.38
C GLY A 120 2.65 -4.71 7.76
N GLY A 121 2.25 -4.43 9.00
CA GLY A 121 0.94 -4.84 9.52
C GLY A 121 -0.24 -4.39 8.66
N THR A 122 -0.28 -3.13 8.27
CA THR A 122 -1.38 -2.58 7.45
C THR A 122 -1.44 -3.21 6.07
N ALA A 123 -0.28 -3.36 5.41
CA ALA A 123 -0.19 -3.94 4.07
C ALA A 123 -0.59 -5.43 4.08
N ILE A 124 -0.14 -6.19 5.09
CA ILE A 124 -0.51 -7.59 5.28
C ILE A 124 -2.01 -7.71 5.57
N ALA A 125 -2.56 -6.91 6.47
CA ALA A 125 -3.99 -6.93 6.77
C ALA A 125 -4.85 -6.64 5.52
N CYS A 126 -4.42 -5.70 4.68
CA CYS A 126 -5.07 -5.41 3.40
C CYS A 126 -5.01 -6.62 2.44
N ALA A 127 -3.84 -7.25 2.32
CA ALA A 127 -3.65 -8.42 1.47
C ALA A 127 -4.45 -9.64 1.97
N GLU A 128 -4.44 -9.92 3.28
CA GLU A 128 -5.23 -10.99 3.89
C GLU A 128 -6.73 -10.75 3.72
N LEU A 129 -7.22 -9.50 3.89
CA LEU A 129 -8.61 -9.16 3.64
C LEU A 129 -9.04 -9.51 2.20
N ILE A 130 -8.17 -9.28 1.23
CA ILE A 130 -8.41 -9.59 -0.17
C ILE A 130 -8.42 -11.11 -0.40
N THR A 131 -7.41 -11.83 0.08
CA THR A 131 -7.31 -13.28 -0.13
C THR A 131 -8.43 -14.05 0.56
N GLU A 132 -8.85 -13.63 1.74
CA GLU A 132 -9.92 -14.29 2.52
C GLU A 132 -11.32 -14.08 1.90
N ASN A 133 -11.55 -12.98 1.20
CA ASN A 133 -12.90 -12.62 0.77
C ASN A 133 -13.14 -12.64 -0.76
N PHE A 134 -12.09 -12.62 -1.57
CA PHE A 134 -12.22 -12.49 -3.02
C PHE A 134 -11.59 -13.64 -3.82
N ASN A 135 -11.15 -14.72 -3.15
CA ASN A 135 -10.51 -15.89 -3.78
C ASN A 135 -9.33 -15.52 -4.68
N VAL A 136 -8.46 -14.66 -4.17
CA VAL A 136 -7.19 -14.26 -4.80
C VAL A 136 -6.05 -14.96 -4.07
N LYS A 137 -5.06 -15.48 -4.81
CA LYS A 137 -3.89 -16.15 -4.22
C LYS A 137 -2.87 -15.14 -3.70
N ASN A 138 -2.12 -15.49 -2.67
CA ASN A 138 -1.05 -14.65 -2.15
C ASN A 138 -0.02 -14.27 -3.23
N SER A 139 0.32 -15.22 -4.12
CA SER A 139 1.25 -15.03 -5.25
C SER A 139 0.76 -14.03 -6.31
N ASP A 140 -0.53 -13.74 -6.33
CA ASP A 140 -1.16 -12.82 -7.27
C ASP A 140 -1.35 -11.42 -6.66
N ILE A 141 -0.78 -11.19 -5.48
CA ILE A 141 -0.76 -9.89 -4.81
C ILE A 141 0.67 -9.34 -4.77
N LEU A 142 0.87 -8.15 -5.32
CA LEU A 142 2.09 -7.36 -5.19
C LEU A 142 1.82 -6.13 -4.33
N ILE A 143 2.53 -6.02 -3.22
CA ILE A 143 2.57 -4.81 -2.40
C ILE A 143 3.64 -3.89 -2.99
N LEU A 144 3.26 -2.68 -3.36
CA LEU A 144 4.12 -1.68 -4.00
C LEU A 144 4.16 -0.42 -3.18
N CYS A 145 5.34 -0.07 -2.68
CA CYS A 145 5.56 1.14 -1.88
C CYS A 145 6.75 1.95 -2.41
N ILE A 146 6.79 3.23 -2.06
CA ILE A 146 7.93 4.08 -2.37
C ILE A 146 9.08 3.76 -1.43
N ILE A 147 8.80 3.66 -0.14
CA ILE A 147 9.80 3.53 0.92
C ILE A 147 9.66 2.21 1.66
N ASN A 148 10.79 1.59 1.95
CA ASN A 148 10.90 0.47 2.87
C ASN A 148 11.82 0.86 4.04
N LEU A 149 11.34 0.70 5.27
CA LEU A 149 12.12 0.89 6.49
C LEU A 149 12.62 -0.50 6.94
N LEU A 150 13.84 -0.85 6.52
CA LEU A 150 14.39 -2.20 6.68
C LEU A 150 14.48 -2.63 8.15
N GLU A 151 14.89 -1.73 9.03
CA GLU A 151 15.04 -1.97 10.46
C GLU A 151 13.75 -2.43 11.17
N LEU A 152 12.57 -2.07 10.62
CA LEU A 152 11.27 -2.42 11.20
C LEU A 152 10.75 -3.79 10.75
N GLY A 153 11.45 -4.48 9.88
CA GLY A 153 11.21 -5.89 9.52
C GLY A 153 9.98 -6.18 8.68
N GLY A 154 9.16 -5.19 8.33
CA GLY A 154 7.91 -5.38 7.61
C GLY A 154 8.09 -6.03 6.24
N SER A 155 9.13 -5.68 5.52
CA SER A 155 9.45 -6.26 4.21
C SER A 155 9.76 -7.77 4.30
N LYS A 156 10.42 -8.22 5.36
CA LYS A 156 10.67 -9.62 5.64
C LYS A 156 9.36 -10.34 5.94
N LEU A 157 8.55 -9.78 6.84
CA LEU A 157 7.27 -10.36 7.25
C LEU A 157 6.29 -10.52 6.07
N ILE A 158 6.20 -9.53 5.17
CA ILE A 158 5.37 -9.60 3.97
C ILE A 158 5.76 -10.79 3.09
N LYS A 159 7.06 -10.99 2.86
CA LYS A 159 7.58 -12.10 2.05
C LYS A 159 7.35 -13.46 2.71
N GLU A 160 7.52 -13.55 4.04
CA GLU A 160 7.24 -14.77 4.82
C GLU A 160 5.75 -15.18 4.77
N ARG A 161 4.84 -14.22 4.60
CA ARG A 161 3.41 -14.46 4.38
C ARG A 161 3.07 -14.85 2.94
N GLY A 162 4.07 -14.94 2.06
CA GLY A 162 3.90 -15.37 0.67
C GLY A 162 3.42 -14.29 -0.29
N TYR A 163 3.45 -13.03 0.11
CA TYR A 163 3.13 -11.90 -0.75
C TYR A 163 4.38 -11.37 -1.47
N LEU A 164 4.17 -10.82 -2.66
CA LEU A 164 5.22 -10.13 -3.39
C LEU A 164 5.36 -8.70 -2.86
N LEU A 165 6.59 -8.20 -2.82
CA LEU A 165 6.90 -6.84 -2.40
C LEU A 165 7.89 -6.19 -3.37
N LYS A 166 7.59 -4.95 -3.76
CA LYS A 166 8.51 -4.08 -4.49
C LYS A 166 8.49 -2.70 -3.85
N THR A 167 9.68 -2.13 -3.65
CA THR A 167 9.89 -0.78 -3.13
C THR A 167 10.87 -0.04 -4.02
N LEU A 168 10.78 1.28 -4.05
CA LEU A 168 11.67 2.12 -4.87
C LEU A 168 12.92 2.53 -4.10
N ILE A 169 12.81 2.71 -2.78
CA ILE A 169 13.88 3.23 -1.92
C ILE A 169 13.86 2.42 -0.61
N ASP A 170 15.03 1.91 -0.23
CA ASP A 170 15.23 1.30 1.07
C ASP A 170 15.97 2.27 2.00
N TYR A 171 15.55 2.31 3.26
CA TYR A 171 16.22 3.02 4.36
C TYR A 171 16.57 2.04 5.46
N ASP A 172 17.79 2.18 5.95
CA ASP A 172 18.30 1.52 7.17
C ASP A 172 17.92 2.35 8.41
#